data_1be58bf3fb885798e5b6a671396bbf21
#
_entry.id   1be58bf3fb885798e5b6a671396bbf21
#
_cell.length_a   1.000
_cell.length_b   1.000
_cell.length_c   1.000
_cell.angle_alpha   90.00
_cell.angle_beta   90.00
_cell.angle_gamma   90.00
#
_symmetry.space_group_name_H-M   'P 1'
#
loop_
_entity.id
_entity.type
_entity.pdbx_description
1 polymer ?
#
loop_
_entity_poly.entity_id
_entity_poly.type
_entity_poly.pdbx_seq_one_letter_code
_entity_poly.pdbx_strand_id
1 'polypeptide(L)'
;MLRKKKATWALGAAVAATLLGAIVLGAIVLGPIVQRAPSAPTVVSVPADAVLPEAGSGRFREVGPGKVAKVGLTYGAMTSAFHDGTRTTAADVFYPYAFVYRWGTKGAGGEARYDPAIDRSTALLRERLAGVRLAGIDRTTKSIRFGDLAFVREMLIVEVYLKAAPDGLEQAAAIAPPWSTVPWHVLALMEEVVARGWAAFSQEQAARLGVEWLDLVRTEGLKKRLASLVGEFERVGFVPAPLRGMVTAEEARARWKALGAFRDKHGHFLVTNGPYLLKSWSAGATVLQVFRDISYPLGVGSYDSYAVPRRATISRIEMRKEGLRLFVEIEKREKFMRSYKIVREPLRGADSDALAGQALECRYLVVAADGKVRLAGQGRLQEDGTFAIDLGGKLGPGQYTVLTTLYLNGNTVNPDIRRISYRVAAGS
;
A
#
# COMPACT_ATOMS: atom_id res chain seq x y z
N MET A 1 7.28 -21.80 -35.60
CA MET A 1 7.34 -22.28 -34.20
C MET A 1 7.84 -21.24 -33.19
N LEU A 2 8.21 -20.05 -33.60
CA LEU A 2 8.77 -18.95 -32.74
C LEU A 2 7.73 -17.92 -32.21
N ARG A 3 6.51 -17.93 -32.71
CA ARG A 3 5.47 -16.93 -32.34
C ARG A 3 4.62 -17.29 -31.12
N LYS A 4 4.60 -18.55 -30.68
CA LYS A 4 3.83 -19.00 -29.49
C LYS A 4 4.58 -18.83 -28.15
N LYS A 5 5.91 -18.61 -28.17
CA LYS A 5 6.70 -18.41 -26.96
C LYS A 5 6.60 -17.00 -26.35
N LYS A 6 6.21 -15.97 -27.14
CA LYS A 6 6.13 -14.58 -26.67
C LYS A 6 4.89 -14.24 -25.84
N ALA A 7 3.78 -14.95 -26.01
CA ALA A 7 2.54 -14.67 -25.29
C ALA A 7 2.51 -15.22 -23.85
N THR A 8 3.23 -16.31 -23.58
CA THR A 8 3.35 -16.89 -22.23
C THR A 8 4.27 -16.08 -21.31
N TRP A 9 5.11 -15.21 -21.85
CA TRP A 9 6.04 -14.38 -21.08
C TRP A 9 5.41 -13.13 -20.48
N ALA A 10 4.38 -12.57 -21.12
CA ALA A 10 3.72 -11.34 -20.67
C ALA A 10 2.86 -11.55 -19.40
N LEU A 11 2.22 -12.72 -19.24
CA LEU A 11 1.44 -13.04 -18.04
C LEU A 11 2.33 -13.39 -16.84
N GLY A 12 3.51 -13.96 -17.06
CA GLY A 12 4.48 -14.25 -16.00
C GLY A 12 5.10 -13.00 -15.39
N ALA A 13 5.33 -11.96 -16.20
CA ALA A 13 5.87 -10.68 -15.74
C ALA A 13 4.89 -9.92 -14.84
N ALA A 14 3.57 -10.04 -15.10
CA ALA A 14 2.54 -9.36 -14.31
C ALA A 14 2.42 -9.91 -12.87
N VAL A 15 2.56 -11.24 -12.67
CA VAL A 15 2.40 -11.87 -11.34
C VAL A 15 3.62 -11.66 -10.43
N ALA A 16 4.80 -11.53 -11.00
CA ALA A 16 6.02 -11.34 -10.20
C ALA A 16 6.39 -9.86 -10.00
N ALA A 17 6.03 -8.99 -10.93
CA ALA A 17 5.98 -7.55 -10.65
C ALA A 17 4.97 -7.26 -9.53
N THR A 18 3.92 -8.08 -9.40
CA THR A 18 2.96 -8.02 -8.29
C THR A 18 3.54 -8.52 -6.96
N LEU A 19 4.50 -9.46 -6.95
CA LEU A 19 5.12 -9.94 -5.69
C LEU A 19 6.18 -8.98 -5.15
N LEU A 20 6.99 -8.36 -5.98
CA LEU A 20 7.89 -7.27 -5.58
C LEU A 20 7.13 -5.94 -5.44
N GLY A 21 6.11 -5.68 -6.26
CA GLY A 21 5.15 -4.60 -6.10
C GLY A 21 4.22 -4.81 -4.90
N ALA A 22 3.92 -6.05 -4.48
CA ALA A 22 3.13 -6.34 -3.28
C ALA A 22 3.91 -6.07 -1.98
N ILE A 23 5.24 -6.16 -1.99
CA ILE A 23 6.05 -5.66 -0.86
C ILE A 23 5.92 -4.13 -0.75
N VAL A 24 5.68 -3.42 -1.87
CA VAL A 24 5.49 -1.97 -1.93
C VAL A 24 4.01 -1.57 -1.98
N LEU A 25 3.13 -2.37 -2.60
CA LEU A 25 1.69 -2.09 -2.79
C LEU A 25 0.77 -2.74 -1.74
N GLY A 26 1.28 -3.66 -0.91
CA GLY A 26 0.50 -4.28 0.17
C GLY A 26 0.02 -3.31 1.27
N ALA A 27 0.50 -2.07 1.24
CA ALA A 27 0.09 -1.01 2.16
C ALA A 27 -1.33 -0.45 1.93
N ILE A 28 -2.00 -0.81 0.82
CA ILE A 28 -3.27 -0.19 0.42
C ILE A 28 -4.49 -0.87 1.06
N VAL A 29 -4.35 -2.07 1.62
CA VAL A 29 -5.52 -2.92 1.94
C VAL A 29 -5.99 -2.83 3.39
N LEU A 30 -5.19 -2.31 4.30
CA LEU A 30 -5.59 -2.13 5.71
C LEU A 30 -5.47 -0.65 6.04
N GLY A 31 -6.58 0.06 5.95
CA GLY A 31 -6.62 1.49 6.24
C GLY A 31 -5.93 1.82 7.56
N PRO A 32 -4.84 2.60 7.55
CA PRO A 32 -4.25 3.10 8.77
C PRO A 32 -5.26 4.01 9.45
N ILE A 33 -5.44 3.85 10.75
CA ILE A 33 -5.94 4.97 11.56
C ILE A 33 -4.79 5.97 11.58
N VAL A 34 -4.64 6.73 10.52
CA VAL A 34 -3.70 7.84 10.49
C VAL A 34 -4.33 8.94 11.31
N GLN A 35 -3.92 9.05 12.57
CA GLN A 35 -4.15 10.29 13.29
C GLN A 35 -3.39 11.40 12.55
N ARG A 36 -4.15 12.43 12.20
CA ARG A 36 -3.84 13.69 11.55
C ARG A 36 -2.34 14.04 11.54
N ALA A 37 -1.76 14.12 10.35
CA ALA A 37 -0.44 14.73 10.20
C ALA A 37 -0.47 16.16 10.75
N PRO A 38 0.48 16.56 11.60
CA PRO A 38 0.49 17.90 12.16
C PRO A 38 0.75 18.94 11.06
N SER A 39 -0.07 19.98 11.07
CA SER A 39 0.10 21.17 10.24
C SER A 39 1.20 22.04 10.83
N ALA A 40 2.45 21.84 10.47
CA ALA A 40 3.64 22.71 10.49
C ALA A 40 4.91 21.84 10.62
N PRO A 41 6.11 22.28 10.25
CA PRO A 41 7.35 21.51 10.37
C PRO A 41 7.81 21.48 11.84
N THR A 42 7.08 20.73 12.64
CA THR A 42 7.45 20.51 14.05
C THR A 42 8.49 19.40 14.06
N VAL A 43 9.69 19.71 14.55
CA VAL A 43 10.73 18.72 14.78
C VAL A 43 10.23 17.77 15.87
N VAL A 44 10.18 16.47 15.56
CA VAL A 44 9.72 15.42 16.48
C VAL A 44 10.95 14.75 17.10
N SER A 45 10.98 14.62 18.42
CA SER A 45 12.02 13.83 19.09
C SER A 45 11.85 12.35 18.74
N VAL A 46 12.93 11.70 18.33
CA VAL A 46 12.94 10.24 18.14
C VAL A 46 13.26 9.60 19.47
N PRO A 47 12.42 8.69 19.99
CA PRO A 47 12.71 7.95 21.23
C PRO A 47 14.04 7.21 21.13
N ALA A 48 14.78 7.16 22.23
CA ALA A 48 16.12 6.56 22.26
C ALA A 48 16.10 5.06 21.95
N ASP A 49 15.00 4.38 22.30
CA ASP A 49 14.73 2.96 22.04
C ASP A 49 14.17 2.67 20.63
N ALA A 50 13.95 3.69 19.81
CA ALA A 50 13.67 3.48 18.39
C ALA A 50 14.90 2.87 17.72
N VAL A 51 14.67 1.99 16.75
CA VAL A 51 15.75 1.24 16.11
C VAL A 51 15.87 1.55 14.62
N LEU A 52 17.08 1.42 14.10
CA LEU A 52 17.39 1.47 12.69
C LEU A 52 18.15 0.21 12.27
N PRO A 53 17.83 -0.39 11.10
CA PRO A 53 18.65 -1.47 10.56
C PRO A 53 19.99 -0.94 10.06
N GLU A 54 21.05 -1.69 10.30
CA GLU A 54 22.35 -1.42 9.71
C GLU A 54 22.40 -1.85 8.25
N ALA A 55 23.07 -1.06 7.45
CA ALA A 55 23.34 -1.40 6.06
C ALA A 55 24.11 -2.73 5.96
N GLY A 56 23.68 -3.61 5.06
CA GLY A 56 24.30 -4.91 4.79
C GLY A 56 23.99 -5.99 5.83
N SER A 57 24.07 -5.73 7.12
CA SER A 57 23.74 -6.71 8.15
C SER A 57 22.25 -6.81 8.44
N GLY A 58 21.52 -5.70 8.32
CA GLY A 58 20.11 -5.54 8.70
C GLY A 58 19.88 -5.65 10.22
N ARG A 59 20.92 -5.73 11.03
CA ARG A 59 20.77 -5.77 12.49
C ARG A 59 20.22 -4.46 12.99
N PHE A 60 19.28 -4.53 13.91
CA PHE A 60 18.70 -3.34 14.53
C PHE A 60 19.65 -2.77 15.58
N ARG A 61 19.88 -1.46 15.50
CA ARG A 61 20.56 -0.67 16.53
C ARG A 61 19.64 0.42 17.04
N GLU A 62 19.68 0.66 18.32
CA GLU A 62 19.00 1.80 18.92
C GLU A 62 19.56 3.11 18.36
N VAL A 63 18.64 4.03 18.10
CA VAL A 63 18.96 5.36 17.57
C VAL A 63 19.72 6.19 18.61
N GLY A 64 19.44 5.95 19.89
CA GLY A 64 20.02 6.69 21.01
C GLY A 64 19.37 8.05 21.25
N PRO A 65 19.74 8.72 22.33
CA PRO A 65 19.14 9.98 22.76
C PRO A 65 19.49 11.16 21.84
N GLY A 66 18.66 12.21 21.85
CA GLY A 66 18.92 13.48 21.18
C GLY A 66 18.70 13.48 19.67
N LYS A 67 18.19 12.41 19.08
CA LYS A 67 17.85 12.36 17.66
C LYS A 67 16.48 13.00 17.40
N VAL A 68 16.36 13.59 16.21
CA VAL A 68 15.16 14.28 15.79
C VAL A 68 14.74 13.84 14.38
N ALA A 69 13.43 13.89 14.14
CA ALA A 69 12.79 13.63 12.86
C ALA A 69 11.92 14.82 12.43
N LYS A 70 11.54 14.89 11.19
CA LYS A 70 10.58 15.90 10.68
C LYS A 70 9.14 15.48 10.91
N VAL A 71 8.88 14.16 10.96
CA VAL A 71 7.54 13.62 11.21
C VAL A 71 7.64 12.26 11.88
N GLY A 72 6.71 11.99 12.79
CA GLY A 72 6.42 10.67 13.33
C GLY A 72 5.06 10.20 12.82
N LEU A 73 5.00 8.96 12.35
CA LEU A 73 3.79 8.30 11.88
C LEU A 73 3.47 7.16 12.84
N THR A 74 2.22 7.05 13.27
CA THR A 74 1.76 5.96 14.12
C THR A 74 0.84 5.05 13.33
N TYR A 75 1.14 3.76 13.33
CA TYR A 75 0.37 2.72 12.64
C TYR A 75 -0.15 1.69 13.65
N GLY A 76 -1.36 1.20 13.38
CA GLY A 76 -1.91 0.04 14.06
C GLY A 76 -1.82 -1.20 13.13
N ALA A 77 -0.98 -2.17 13.49
CA ALA A 77 -0.84 -3.42 12.76
C ALA A 77 -1.60 -4.54 13.49
N MET A 78 -2.65 -5.08 12.86
CA MET A 78 -3.46 -6.16 13.44
C MET A 78 -2.67 -7.46 13.48
N THR A 79 -2.77 -8.19 14.60
CA THR A 79 -2.20 -9.55 14.73
C THR A 79 -3.08 -10.59 14.04
N SER A 80 -3.27 -10.44 12.73
CA SER A 80 -4.07 -11.35 11.91
C SER A 80 -3.29 -12.61 11.54
N ALA A 81 -4.03 -13.68 11.19
CA ALA A 81 -3.43 -14.91 10.71
C ALA A 81 -2.91 -14.78 9.28
N PHE A 82 -1.77 -15.40 9.02
CA PHE A 82 -1.30 -15.71 7.68
C PHE A 82 -1.96 -16.99 7.14
N HIS A 83 -1.83 -17.24 5.85
CA HIS A 83 -2.46 -18.40 5.20
C HIS A 83 -1.98 -19.76 5.72
N ASP A 84 -0.81 -19.82 6.33
CA ASP A 84 -0.28 -21.01 7.01
C ASP A 84 -0.75 -21.17 8.47
N GLY A 85 -1.61 -20.26 8.93
CA GLY A 85 -2.16 -20.26 10.29
C GLY A 85 -1.28 -19.54 11.33
N THR A 86 -0.06 -19.14 10.98
CA THR A 86 0.77 -18.33 11.88
C THR A 86 0.20 -16.92 12.03
N ARG A 87 0.51 -16.23 13.13
CA ARG A 87 -0.01 -14.89 13.41
C ARG A 87 1.05 -13.82 13.21
N THR A 88 0.60 -12.64 12.80
CA THR A 88 1.47 -11.46 12.70
C THR A 88 2.01 -11.11 14.07
N THR A 89 3.33 -10.97 14.19
CA THR A 89 4.05 -10.51 15.38
C THR A 89 4.89 -9.27 15.07
N ALA A 90 5.55 -8.71 16.06
CA ALA A 90 6.50 -7.62 15.87
C ALA A 90 7.61 -7.97 14.86
N ALA A 91 8.05 -9.23 14.84
CA ALA A 91 9.05 -9.72 13.89
C ALA A 91 8.60 -9.55 12.43
N ASP A 92 7.32 -9.79 12.13
CA ASP A 92 6.77 -9.61 10.78
C ASP A 92 6.72 -8.13 10.36
N VAL A 93 6.60 -7.22 11.32
CA VAL A 93 6.62 -5.77 11.07
C VAL A 93 8.05 -5.26 10.87
N PHE A 94 8.99 -5.73 11.68
CA PHE A 94 10.37 -5.23 11.67
C PHE A 94 11.23 -5.85 10.57
N TYR A 95 11.07 -7.14 10.28
CA TYR A 95 11.94 -7.85 9.35
C TYR A 95 12.00 -7.25 7.94
N PRO A 96 10.90 -6.73 7.35
CA PRO A 96 10.98 -6.02 6.08
C PRO A 96 11.91 -4.81 6.07
N TYR A 97 12.02 -4.08 7.18
CA TYR A 97 13.00 -2.99 7.30
C TYR A 97 14.45 -3.53 7.28
N ALA A 98 14.70 -4.63 8.00
CA ALA A 98 16.00 -5.29 7.94
C ALA A 98 16.34 -5.79 6.52
N PHE A 99 15.36 -6.38 5.84
CA PHE A 99 15.49 -6.89 4.48
C PHE A 99 15.94 -5.79 3.50
N VAL A 100 15.28 -4.63 3.50
CA VAL A 100 15.62 -3.57 2.54
C VAL A 100 17.01 -2.96 2.79
N TYR A 101 17.49 -2.94 4.04
CA TYR A 101 18.83 -2.49 4.36
C TYR A 101 19.90 -3.52 4.03
N ARG A 102 19.56 -4.81 4.07
CA ARG A 102 20.47 -5.91 3.70
C ARG A 102 20.67 -6.02 2.19
N TRP A 103 19.59 -5.91 1.43
CA TRP A 103 19.60 -6.17 -0.01
C TRP A 103 19.64 -4.90 -0.87
N GLY A 104 19.25 -3.78 -0.33
CA GLY A 104 19.23 -2.51 -1.03
C GLY A 104 20.48 -1.64 -0.86
N THR A 105 21.49 -2.09 -0.08
CA THR A 105 22.71 -1.27 0.16
C THR A 105 23.93 -1.93 -0.44
N LYS A 106 24.47 -1.31 -1.48
CA LYS A 106 25.66 -1.81 -2.19
C LYS A 106 26.91 -1.75 -1.29
N GLY A 107 27.68 -2.82 -1.30
CA GLY A 107 29.02 -2.88 -0.66
C GLY A 107 29.02 -3.09 0.86
N ALA A 108 27.89 -2.99 1.55
CA ALA A 108 27.87 -3.05 3.01
C ALA A 108 27.79 -4.47 3.61
N GLY A 109 27.44 -5.49 2.82
CA GLY A 109 27.26 -6.88 3.29
C GLY A 109 27.96 -7.94 2.45
N GLY A 110 28.91 -7.55 1.63
CA GLY A 110 29.51 -8.38 0.59
C GLY A 110 28.63 -8.46 -0.67
N GLU A 111 29.21 -8.91 -1.77
CA GLU A 111 28.53 -8.95 -3.09
C GLU A 111 27.32 -9.91 -3.13
N ALA A 112 27.27 -10.89 -2.22
CA ALA A 112 26.22 -11.91 -2.19
C ALA A 112 24.85 -11.40 -1.71
N ARG A 113 24.76 -10.19 -1.18
CA ARG A 113 23.51 -9.63 -0.61
C ARG A 113 23.22 -8.23 -1.13
N TYR A 114 23.14 -8.10 -2.43
CA TYR A 114 22.73 -6.88 -3.08
C TYR A 114 21.85 -7.18 -4.30
N ASP A 115 20.72 -6.52 -4.40
CA ASP A 115 19.86 -6.57 -5.57
C ASP A 115 19.54 -5.15 -6.06
N PRO A 116 19.87 -4.78 -7.31
CA PRO A 116 19.64 -3.44 -7.85
C PRO A 116 18.17 -3.04 -7.91
N ALA A 117 17.26 -4.00 -8.04
CA ALA A 117 15.82 -3.71 -8.09
C ALA A 117 15.32 -3.36 -6.69
N ILE A 118 15.77 -4.08 -5.65
CA ILE A 118 15.46 -3.74 -4.25
C ILE A 118 16.06 -2.38 -3.90
N ASP A 119 17.31 -2.13 -4.29
CA ASP A 119 17.97 -0.83 -4.08
C ASP A 119 17.12 0.31 -4.64
N ARG A 120 16.78 0.26 -5.92
CA ARG A 120 15.98 1.32 -6.57
C ARG A 120 14.59 1.49 -5.95
N SER A 121 13.90 0.38 -5.68
CA SER A 121 12.52 0.43 -5.17
C SER A 121 12.41 0.88 -3.71
N THR A 122 13.47 0.74 -2.92
CA THR A 122 13.47 1.04 -1.49
C THR A 122 14.42 2.17 -1.09
N ALA A 123 15.06 2.84 -2.06
CA ALA A 123 16.01 3.92 -1.81
C ALA A 123 15.39 5.04 -0.97
N LEU A 124 14.18 5.47 -1.30
CA LEU A 124 13.49 6.55 -0.61
C LEU A 124 13.19 6.21 0.86
N LEU A 125 12.81 4.95 1.15
CA LEU A 125 12.65 4.48 2.52
C LEU A 125 13.97 4.59 3.29
N ARG A 126 15.05 4.02 2.75
CA ARG A 126 16.35 4.00 3.43
C ARG A 126 16.92 5.42 3.64
N GLU A 127 16.71 6.31 2.69
CA GLU A 127 17.12 7.72 2.80
C GLU A 127 16.37 8.44 3.91
N ARG A 128 15.06 8.24 3.97
CA ARG A 128 14.18 9.04 4.85
C ARG A 128 13.94 8.45 6.23
N LEU A 129 14.16 7.16 6.43
CA LEU A 129 13.93 6.54 7.75
C LEU A 129 14.90 7.11 8.80
N ALA A 130 14.35 7.59 9.91
CA ALA A 130 15.09 8.05 11.09
C ALA A 130 15.02 7.06 12.25
N GLY A 131 13.97 6.22 12.29
CA GLY A 131 13.79 5.19 13.29
C GLY A 131 12.44 4.51 13.19
N VAL A 132 12.35 3.31 13.70
CA VAL A 132 11.08 2.57 13.88
C VAL A 132 11.02 2.03 15.30
N ARG A 133 9.82 2.01 15.90
CA ARG A 133 9.61 1.61 17.29
C ARG A 133 8.31 0.82 17.42
N LEU A 134 8.31 -0.22 18.24
CA LEU A 134 7.09 -0.83 18.75
C LEU A 134 6.70 -0.06 20.04
N ALA A 135 5.70 0.81 19.94
CA ALA A 135 5.27 1.63 21.07
C ALA A 135 4.44 0.85 22.09
N GLY A 136 3.80 -0.24 21.65
CA GLY A 136 2.99 -1.09 22.53
C GLY A 136 2.08 -2.04 21.79
N ILE A 137 1.23 -2.72 22.54
CA ILE A 137 0.17 -3.62 22.01
C ILE A 137 -1.17 -3.13 22.58
N ASP A 138 -2.04 -2.71 21.69
CA ASP A 138 -3.42 -2.36 22.05
C ASP A 138 -4.29 -3.63 22.08
N ARG A 139 -4.86 -3.92 23.24
CA ARG A 139 -5.78 -5.04 23.49
C ARG A 139 -7.22 -4.59 23.75
N THR A 140 -7.50 -3.31 23.65
CA THR A 140 -8.76 -2.71 24.11
C THR A 140 -9.66 -2.23 22.99
N THR A 141 -9.08 -1.61 21.96
CA THR A 141 -9.83 -0.84 20.96
C THR A 141 -10.59 -1.74 19.97
N LYS A 142 -10.15 -2.97 19.74
CA LYS A 142 -10.71 -3.88 18.73
C LYS A 142 -11.27 -5.16 19.35
N SER A 143 -12.28 -5.04 20.20
CA SER A 143 -13.05 -6.18 20.70
C SER A 143 -14.27 -6.47 19.83
N ILE A 144 -14.53 -7.76 19.56
CA ILE A 144 -15.75 -8.23 18.89
C ILE A 144 -16.53 -9.05 19.91
N ARG A 145 -17.78 -8.70 20.11
CA ARG A 145 -18.69 -9.45 21.00
C ARG A 145 -19.67 -10.30 20.18
N PHE A 146 -19.80 -11.58 20.55
CA PHE A 146 -20.82 -12.49 20.07
C PHE A 146 -21.55 -13.07 21.30
N GLY A 147 -22.69 -12.50 21.66
CA GLY A 147 -23.36 -12.83 22.93
C GLY A 147 -22.44 -12.53 24.11
N ASP A 148 -22.21 -13.54 24.96
CA ASP A 148 -21.36 -13.43 26.15
C ASP A 148 -19.84 -13.62 25.85
N LEU A 149 -19.49 -13.97 24.62
CA LEU A 149 -18.12 -14.15 24.22
C LEU A 149 -17.53 -12.84 23.68
N ALA A 150 -16.37 -12.44 24.20
CA ALA A 150 -15.61 -11.34 23.71
C ALA A 150 -14.28 -11.81 23.13
N PHE A 151 -14.05 -11.53 21.84
CA PHE A 151 -12.77 -11.76 21.16
C PHE A 151 -11.98 -10.45 21.14
N VAL A 152 -10.85 -10.45 21.82
CA VAL A 152 -9.94 -9.31 21.80
C VAL A 152 -9.00 -9.45 20.60
N ARG A 153 -8.98 -8.46 19.73
CA ARG A 153 -7.99 -8.34 18.65
C ARG A 153 -6.83 -7.50 19.13
N GLU A 154 -5.67 -8.10 19.19
CA GLU A 154 -4.44 -7.37 19.48
C GLU A 154 -4.01 -6.54 18.26
N MET A 155 -3.54 -5.34 18.52
CA MET A 155 -3.01 -4.43 17.52
C MET A 155 -1.64 -3.93 17.97
N LEU A 156 -0.60 -4.18 17.19
CA LEU A 156 0.73 -3.64 17.41
C LEU A 156 0.72 -2.15 17.06
N ILE A 157 1.13 -1.31 17.98
CA ILE A 157 1.28 0.12 17.75
C ILE A 157 2.72 0.38 17.33
N VAL A 158 2.90 0.74 16.06
CA VAL A 158 4.21 0.97 15.45
C VAL A 158 4.38 2.44 15.14
N GLU A 159 5.48 3.01 15.60
CA GLU A 159 5.88 4.38 15.29
C GLU A 159 7.02 4.36 14.29
N VAL A 160 6.90 5.18 13.24
CA VAL A 160 7.91 5.34 12.20
C VAL A 160 8.29 6.80 12.12
N TYR A 161 9.57 7.09 12.28
CA TYR A 161 10.13 8.43 12.27
C TYR A 161 10.86 8.69 10.96
N LEU A 162 10.56 9.83 10.30
CA LEU A 162 11.10 10.18 9.00
C LEU A 162 11.87 11.51 9.06
N LYS A 163 13.00 11.57 8.34
CA LYS A 163 13.85 12.77 8.18
C LYS A 163 13.21 13.86 7.31
N ALA A 164 12.20 13.52 6.51
CA ALA A 164 11.43 14.45 5.70
C ALA A 164 9.94 14.08 5.74
N ALA A 165 9.06 15.09 5.72
CA ALA A 165 7.64 14.87 5.66
C ALA A 165 7.23 14.29 4.29
N PRO A 166 6.33 13.32 4.24
CA PRO A 166 5.72 12.88 2.99
C PRO A 166 4.70 13.92 2.49
N ASP A 167 4.51 13.96 1.16
CA ASP A 167 3.57 14.90 0.52
C ASP A 167 2.09 14.49 0.67
N GLY A 168 1.84 13.28 1.19
CA GLY A 168 0.49 12.74 1.39
C GLY A 168 0.51 11.34 1.98
N LEU A 169 -0.67 10.77 2.22
CA LEU A 169 -0.82 9.45 2.83
C LEU A 169 -0.27 8.32 1.96
N GLU A 170 -0.42 8.42 0.64
CA GLU A 170 0.10 7.45 -0.32
C GLU A 170 1.63 7.43 -0.28
N GLN A 171 2.25 8.61 -0.25
CA GLN A 171 3.71 8.70 -0.13
C GLN A 171 4.17 8.21 1.24
N ALA A 172 3.44 8.51 2.32
CA ALA A 172 3.73 7.99 3.64
C ALA A 172 3.70 6.46 3.67
N ALA A 173 2.69 5.84 3.07
CA ALA A 173 2.57 4.38 2.97
C ALA A 173 3.68 3.75 2.12
N ALA A 174 4.11 4.43 1.06
CA ALA A 174 5.19 3.96 0.19
C ALA A 174 6.58 4.07 0.84
N ILE A 175 6.82 5.13 1.61
CA ILE A 175 8.12 5.37 2.29
C ILE A 175 8.25 4.56 3.56
N ALA A 176 7.17 4.43 4.32
CA ALA A 176 7.16 3.79 5.64
C ALA A 176 6.00 2.79 5.73
N PRO A 177 6.09 1.65 5.01
CA PRO A 177 5.06 0.64 5.09
C PRO A 177 5.00 0.06 6.51
N PRO A 178 3.81 0.03 7.15
CA PRO A 178 3.68 -0.39 8.55
C PRO A 178 3.86 -1.89 8.76
N TRP A 179 3.80 -2.70 7.69
CA TRP A 179 3.89 -4.17 7.73
C TRP A 179 4.24 -4.77 6.37
N SER A 180 4.59 -6.07 6.37
CA SER A 180 4.70 -6.88 5.18
C SER A 180 3.47 -7.78 5.00
N THR A 181 3.06 -8.02 3.77
CA THR A 181 2.04 -9.04 3.44
C THR A 181 2.59 -10.47 3.52
N VAL A 182 3.91 -10.62 3.56
CA VAL A 182 4.62 -11.89 3.64
C VAL A 182 5.19 -12.04 5.06
N PRO A 183 4.97 -13.16 5.77
CA PRO A 183 5.51 -13.35 7.09
C PRO A 183 7.04 -13.47 7.08
N TRP A 184 7.69 -13.10 8.20
CA TRP A 184 9.14 -13.02 8.29
C TRP A 184 9.85 -14.33 7.88
N HIS A 185 9.28 -15.49 8.21
CA HIS A 185 9.91 -16.78 7.89
C HIS A 185 9.88 -17.09 6.39
N VAL A 186 8.83 -16.71 5.67
CA VAL A 186 8.81 -16.83 4.21
C VAL A 186 9.80 -15.85 3.57
N LEU A 187 9.86 -14.61 4.06
CA LEU A 187 10.84 -13.64 3.58
C LEU A 187 12.27 -14.10 3.86
N ALA A 188 12.53 -14.68 5.04
CA ALA A 188 13.84 -15.27 5.37
C ALA A 188 14.18 -16.47 4.48
N LEU A 189 13.21 -17.33 4.17
CA LEU A 189 13.40 -18.44 3.22
C LEU A 189 13.80 -17.91 1.83
N MET A 190 13.11 -16.87 1.36
CA MET A 190 13.44 -16.21 0.09
C MET A 190 14.88 -15.67 0.08
N GLU A 191 15.27 -14.99 1.18
CA GLU A 191 16.63 -14.46 1.31
C GLU A 191 17.71 -15.56 1.28
N GLU A 192 17.47 -16.66 2.00
CA GLU A 192 18.46 -17.75 2.07
C GLU A 192 18.64 -18.45 0.72
N VAL A 193 17.58 -18.63 -0.05
CA VAL A 193 17.64 -19.18 -1.39
C VAL A 193 18.47 -18.30 -2.33
N VAL A 194 18.26 -16.98 -2.24
CA VAL A 194 19.03 -16.01 -3.06
C VAL A 194 20.48 -15.90 -2.57
N ALA A 195 20.71 -15.88 -1.26
CA ALA A 195 22.05 -15.85 -0.68
C ALA A 195 22.89 -17.11 -1.02
N ARG A 196 22.24 -18.26 -1.21
CA ARG A 196 22.87 -19.50 -1.67
C ARG A 196 23.09 -19.55 -3.20
N GLY A 197 22.72 -18.49 -3.94
CA GLY A 197 22.86 -18.40 -5.39
C GLY A 197 21.95 -19.34 -6.18
N TRP A 198 20.82 -19.77 -5.60
CA TRP A 198 19.87 -20.67 -6.27
C TRP A 198 18.82 -19.91 -7.09
N ALA A 199 18.57 -18.66 -6.74
CA ALA A 199 17.65 -17.78 -7.43
C ALA A 199 18.05 -16.32 -7.26
N ALA A 200 17.35 -15.39 -7.93
CA ALA A 200 17.46 -13.96 -7.71
C ALA A 200 16.08 -13.33 -7.52
N PHE A 201 16.01 -12.20 -6.80
CA PHE A 201 14.74 -11.51 -6.53
C PHE A 201 14.14 -10.86 -7.77
N SER A 202 14.96 -10.39 -8.69
CA SER A 202 14.52 -9.78 -9.94
C SER A 202 14.87 -10.60 -11.17
N GLN A 203 14.05 -10.47 -12.22
CA GLN A 203 14.30 -11.15 -13.50
C GLN A 203 15.62 -10.68 -14.15
N GLU A 204 15.91 -9.38 -14.03
CA GLU A 204 17.14 -8.78 -14.53
C GLU A 204 18.37 -9.41 -13.86
N GLN A 205 18.33 -9.53 -12.53
CA GLN A 205 19.40 -10.12 -11.76
C GLN A 205 19.53 -11.63 -12.03
N ALA A 206 18.42 -12.34 -12.16
CA ALA A 206 18.40 -13.76 -12.50
C ALA A 206 19.10 -14.01 -13.85
N ALA A 207 18.76 -13.21 -14.87
CA ALA A 207 19.42 -13.29 -16.18
C ALA A 207 20.91 -12.96 -16.11
N ARG A 208 21.31 -11.94 -15.33
CA ARG A 208 22.71 -11.53 -15.15
C ARG A 208 23.55 -12.62 -14.47
N LEU A 209 22.99 -13.29 -13.47
CA LEU A 209 23.67 -14.30 -12.68
C LEU A 209 23.56 -15.72 -13.28
N GLY A 210 22.71 -15.93 -14.30
CA GLY A 210 22.46 -17.25 -14.87
C GLY A 210 21.74 -18.20 -13.92
N VAL A 211 20.90 -17.65 -13.01
CA VAL A 211 20.14 -18.41 -12.03
C VAL A 211 18.62 -18.28 -12.29
N GLU A 212 17.83 -19.06 -11.57
CA GLU A 212 16.37 -18.95 -11.67
C GLU A 212 15.88 -17.62 -11.06
N TRP A 213 14.82 -17.06 -11.65
CA TRP A 213 14.05 -16.04 -10.96
C TRP A 213 13.25 -16.67 -9.83
N LEU A 214 13.32 -16.09 -8.64
CA LEU A 214 12.68 -16.62 -7.43
C LEU A 214 11.17 -16.81 -7.64
N ASP A 215 10.74 -18.05 -7.51
CA ASP A 215 9.35 -18.46 -7.68
C ASP A 215 8.94 -19.46 -6.60
N LEU A 216 7.97 -19.07 -5.78
CA LEU A 216 7.45 -19.88 -4.67
C LEU A 216 6.36 -20.88 -5.11
N VAL A 217 5.93 -20.85 -6.37
CA VAL A 217 4.72 -21.53 -6.85
C VAL A 217 4.98 -22.51 -7.99
N ARG A 218 5.71 -22.08 -9.03
CA ARG A 218 5.71 -22.75 -10.33
C ARG A 218 6.86 -23.72 -10.54
N THR A 219 8.06 -23.35 -10.10
CA THR A 219 9.29 -24.05 -10.43
C THR A 219 9.54 -25.24 -9.53
N GLU A 220 9.33 -26.46 -10.02
CA GLU A 220 9.44 -27.71 -9.22
C GLU A 220 10.84 -27.91 -8.62
N GLY A 221 11.91 -27.61 -9.39
CA GLY A 221 13.29 -27.72 -8.90
C GLY A 221 13.55 -26.81 -7.71
N LEU A 222 13.08 -25.56 -7.79
CA LEU A 222 13.23 -24.61 -6.71
C LEU A 222 12.36 -24.98 -5.49
N LYS A 223 11.11 -25.45 -5.70
CA LYS A 223 10.26 -25.90 -4.62
C LYS A 223 10.85 -27.07 -3.82
N LYS A 224 11.54 -28.00 -4.48
CA LYS A 224 12.26 -29.09 -3.78
C LYS A 224 13.38 -28.54 -2.89
N ARG A 225 14.17 -27.58 -3.38
CA ARG A 225 15.22 -26.92 -2.58
C ARG A 225 14.66 -26.13 -1.42
N LEU A 226 13.56 -25.38 -1.63
CA LEU A 226 12.82 -24.67 -0.58
C LEU A 226 12.32 -25.64 0.50
N ALA A 227 11.77 -26.80 0.11
CA ALA A 227 11.29 -27.81 1.05
C ALA A 227 12.43 -28.37 1.92
N SER A 228 13.59 -28.65 1.31
CA SER A 228 14.78 -29.09 2.05
C SER A 228 15.24 -28.04 3.07
N LEU A 229 15.23 -26.76 2.69
CA LEU A 229 15.57 -25.65 3.61
C LEU A 229 14.58 -25.51 4.76
N VAL A 230 13.28 -25.62 4.48
CA VAL A 230 12.25 -25.54 5.53
C VAL A 230 12.45 -26.66 6.56
N GLY A 231 12.73 -27.91 6.10
CA GLY A 231 13.05 -29.02 7.01
C GLY A 231 14.36 -28.80 7.79
N GLU A 232 15.39 -28.24 7.17
CA GLU A 232 16.63 -27.85 7.85
C GLU A 232 16.35 -26.81 8.93
N PHE A 233 15.62 -25.73 8.58
CA PHE A 233 15.30 -24.61 9.47
C PHE A 233 14.39 -25.00 10.63
N GLU A 234 13.42 -25.87 10.39
CA GLU A 234 12.59 -26.45 11.45
C GLU A 234 13.44 -27.22 12.46
N ARG A 235 14.33 -28.10 11.99
CA ARG A 235 15.19 -28.91 12.84
C ARG A 235 16.09 -28.07 13.76
N VAL A 236 16.74 -27.03 13.21
CA VAL A 236 17.66 -26.18 13.99
C VAL A 236 16.98 -25.02 14.71
N GLY A 237 15.69 -24.73 14.43
CA GLY A 237 15.02 -23.53 14.95
C GLY A 237 15.63 -22.26 14.39
N PHE A 238 15.83 -22.21 13.06
CA PHE A 238 16.53 -21.12 12.39
C PHE A 238 15.82 -19.78 12.61
N VAL A 239 16.56 -18.80 13.14
CA VAL A 239 16.17 -17.40 13.29
C VAL A 239 17.17 -16.53 12.53
N PRO A 240 16.74 -15.72 11.56
CA PRO A 240 17.64 -14.81 10.86
C PRO A 240 18.28 -13.80 11.82
N ALA A 241 19.54 -13.44 11.55
CA ALA A 241 20.34 -12.62 12.45
C ALA A 241 19.66 -11.30 12.92
N PRO A 242 18.90 -10.57 12.07
CA PRO A 242 18.20 -9.36 12.52
C PRO A 242 17.09 -9.60 13.54
N LEU A 243 16.56 -10.82 13.64
CA LEU A 243 15.46 -11.16 14.56
C LEU A 243 15.94 -11.86 15.84
N ARG A 244 17.25 -12.04 16.01
CA ARG A 244 17.79 -12.62 17.24
C ARG A 244 17.46 -11.73 18.44
N GLY A 245 16.92 -12.35 19.49
CA GLY A 245 16.39 -11.64 20.66
C GLY A 245 14.95 -11.18 20.56
N MET A 246 14.38 -11.18 19.33
CA MET A 246 12.97 -10.86 19.08
C MET A 246 12.13 -12.12 18.87
N VAL A 247 12.72 -13.16 18.29
CA VAL A 247 12.08 -14.46 17.99
C VAL A 247 12.86 -15.55 18.70
N THR A 248 12.16 -16.46 19.40
CA THR A 248 12.77 -17.63 20.03
C THR A 248 12.94 -18.77 19.01
N ALA A 249 13.86 -19.70 19.30
CA ALA A 249 14.04 -20.89 18.45
C ALA A 249 12.79 -21.78 18.41
N GLU A 250 12.01 -21.79 19.49
CA GLU A 250 10.76 -22.53 19.57
C GLU A 250 9.69 -21.93 18.66
N GLU A 251 9.48 -20.59 18.71
CA GLU A 251 8.59 -19.88 17.78
C GLU A 251 9.03 -20.11 16.34
N ALA A 252 10.33 -20.05 16.06
CA ALA A 252 10.84 -20.29 14.73
C ALA A 252 10.52 -21.71 14.23
N ARG A 253 10.73 -22.75 15.06
CA ARG A 253 10.35 -24.13 14.71
C ARG A 253 8.86 -24.26 14.39
N ALA A 254 8.02 -23.63 15.21
CA ALA A 254 6.57 -23.66 14.97
C ALA A 254 6.20 -23.01 13.62
N ARG A 255 6.83 -21.91 13.24
CA ARG A 255 6.62 -21.26 11.96
C ARG A 255 7.13 -22.07 10.77
N TRP A 256 8.33 -22.65 10.87
CA TRP A 256 8.86 -23.51 9.82
C TRP A 256 8.01 -24.76 9.61
N LYS A 257 7.53 -25.37 10.71
CA LYS A 257 6.58 -26.49 10.66
C LYS A 257 5.26 -26.11 9.97
N ALA A 258 4.70 -24.94 10.31
CA ALA A 258 3.48 -24.43 9.69
C ALA A 258 3.64 -24.22 8.18
N LEU A 259 4.78 -23.64 7.77
CA LEU A 259 5.11 -23.45 6.36
C LEU A 259 5.28 -24.77 5.61
N GLY A 260 5.90 -25.79 6.24
CA GLY A 260 6.01 -27.14 5.70
C GLY A 260 4.64 -27.76 5.47
N ALA A 261 3.77 -27.71 6.50
CA ALA A 261 2.40 -28.22 6.41
C ALA A 261 1.55 -27.48 5.35
N PHE A 262 1.73 -26.16 5.23
CA PHE A 262 1.07 -25.37 4.19
C PHE A 262 1.50 -25.84 2.80
N ARG A 263 2.80 -26.03 2.57
CA ARG A 263 3.34 -26.54 1.30
C ARG A 263 2.81 -27.92 0.96
N ASP A 264 2.75 -28.82 1.92
CA ASP A 264 2.24 -30.17 1.72
C ASP A 264 0.77 -30.17 1.31
N LYS A 265 0.00 -29.25 1.87
CA LYS A 265 -1.43 -29.09 1.56
C LYS A 265 -1.70 -28.39 0.23
N HIS A 266 -0.90 -27.36 -0.12
CA HIS A 266 -1.20 -26.46 -1.25
C HIS A 266 -0.20 -26.60 -2.42
N GLY A 267 0.92 -27.31 -2.26
CA GLY A 267 1.92 -27.55 -3.28
C GLY A 267 2.85 -26.38 -3.58
N HIS A 268 2.83 -25.32 -2.76
CA HIS A 268 3.64 -24.11 -2.95
C HIS A 268 3.96 -23.42 -1.61
N PHE A 269 4.83 -22.36 -1.66
CA PHE A 269 5.27 -21.61 -0.48
C PHE A 269 4.71 -20.19 -0.41
N LEU A 270 3.73 -19.84 -1.23
CA LEU A 270 3.16 -18.50 -1.26
C LEU A 270 2.18 -18.31 -0.10
N VAL A 271 2.70 -17.90 1.04
CA VAL A 271 1.94 -17.53 2.24
C VAL A 271 1.86 -16.03 2.35
N THR A 272 0.66 -15.50 2.49
CA THR A 272 0.38 -14.07 2.73
C THR A 272 -0.72 -13.93 3.78
N ASN A 273 -1.15 -12.70 4.06
CA ASN A 273 -2.26 -12.37 4.95
C ASN A 273 -3.46 -11.77 4.21
N GLY A 274 -3.57 -11.98 2.90
CA GLY A 274 -4.67 -11.45 2.10
C GLY A 274 -5.99 -12.21 2.29
N PRO A 275 -7.12 -11.66 1.78
CA PRO A 275 -8.45 -12.30 1.87
C PRO A 275 -8.60 -13.55 1.00
N TYR A 276 -7.65 -13.80 0.11
CA TYR A 276 -7.60 -14.95 -0.77
C TYR A 276 -6.25 -15.63 -0.70
N LEU A 277 -6.26 -16.95 -0.55
CA LEU A 277 -5.08 -17.79 -0.72
C LEU A 277 -5.07 -18.42 -2.11
N LEU A 278 -3.89 -18.65 -2.64
CA LEU A 278 -3.71 -19.44 -3.86
C LEU A 278 -4.00 -20.92 -3.53
N LYS A 279 -5.08 -21.45 -4.11
CA LYS A 279 -5.44 -22.87 -3.93
C LYS A 279 -4.66 -23.77 -4.88
N SER A 280 -4.56 -23.38 -6.13
CA SER A 280 -3.78 -24.08 -7.16
C SER A 280 -3.40 -23.14 -8.30
N TRP A 281 -2.32 -23.48 -8.96
CA TRP A 281 -1.84 -22.81 -10.15
C TRP A 281 -1.52 -23.81 -11.25
N SER A 282 -1.87 -23.46 -12.49
CA SER A 282 -1.44 -24.13 -13.70
C SER A 282 -1.19 -23.11 -14.81
N ALA A 283 -0.58 -23.51 -15.92
CA ALA A 283 -0.30 -22.61 -17.03
C ALA A 283 -1.55 -21.94 -17.64
N GLY A 284 -2.71 -22.56 -17.48
CA GLY A 284 -4.00 -22.06 -18.03
C GLY A 284 -4.98 -21.55 -16.98
N ALA A 285 -4.74 -21.76 -15.68
CA ALA A 285 -5.69 -21.40 -14.64
C ALA A 285 -5.03 -21.09 -13.30
N THR A 286 -5.53 -20.06 -12.63
CA THR A 286 -5.19 -19.70 -11.25
C THR A 286 -6.47 -19.80 -10.41
N VAL A 287 -6.48 -20.65 -9.40
CA VAL A 287 -7.63 -20.82 -8.51
C VAL A 287 -7.31 -20.18 -7.16
N LEU A 288 -8.12 -19.20 -6.79
CA LEU A 288 -8.06 -18.56 -5.49
C LEU A 288 -9.17 -19.10 -4.59
N GLN A 289 -8.87 -19.29 -3.32
CA GLN A 289 -9.83 -19.65 -2.30
C GLN A 289 -9.94 -18.53 -1.28
N VAL A 290 -11.16 -18.20 -0.88
CA VAL A 290 -11.40 -17.22 0.19
C VAL A 290 -10.76 -17.72 1.48
N PHE A 291 -9.90 -16.90 2.07
CA PHE A 291 -9.34 -17.12 3.40
C PHE A 291 -10.25 -16.48 4.43
N ARG A 292 -10.77 -17.29 5.34
CA ARG A 292 -11.66 -16.83 6.41
C ARG A 292 -11.04 -17.20 7.74
N ASP A 293 -10.55 -16.21 8.43
CA ASP A 293 -10.05 -16.32 9.79
C ASP A 293 -10.69 -15.20 10.64
N ILE A 294 -11.05 -15.53 11.88
CA ILE A 294 -11.72 -14.59 12.79
C ILE A 294 -10.82 -13.38 13.14
N SER A 295 -9.50 -13.57 13.08
CA SER A 295 -8.54 -12.50 13.32
C SER A 295 -8.36 -11.58 12.11
N TYR A 296 -8.93 -11.93 10.94
CA TYR A 296 -8.81 -11.08 9.75
C TYR A 296 -9.45 -9.71 10.02
N PRO A 297 -8.71 -8.60 9.79
CA PRO A 297 -9.12 -7.27 10.28
C PRO A 297 -10.35 -6.71 9.58
N LEU A 298 -10.72 -7.28 8.43
CA LEU A 298 -11.76 -6.77 7.55
C LEU A 298 -12.93 -7.76 7.51
N GLY A 299 -14.06 -7.34 8.04
CA GLY A 299 -15.32 -8.07 7.96
C GLY A 299 -16.07 -7.83 6.65
N VAL A 300 -17.23 -8.44 6.51
CA VAL A 300 -18.15 -8.16 5.41
C VAL A 300 -18.50 -6.66 5.42
N GLY A 301 -18.34 -6.01 4.29
CA GLY A 301 -18.62 -4.57 4.13
C GLY A 301 -17.45 -3.65 4.50
N SER A 302 -16.32 -4.15 5.03
CA SER A 302 -15.16 -3.31 5.36
C SER A 302 -14.55 -2.61 4.14
N TYR A 303 -14.67 -3.22 2.96
CA TYR A 303 -14.19 -2.66 1.69
C TYR A 303 -15.25 -1.88 0.92
N ASP A 304 -16.48 -1.79 1.42
CA ASP A 304 -17.58 -1.19 0.67
C ASP A 304 -17.28 0.25 0.26
N SER A 305 -16.56 1.01 1.09
CA SER A 305 -16.16 2.38 0.78
C SER A 305 -15.09 2.47 -0.31
N TYR A 306 -14.27 1.41 -0.50
CA TYR A 306 -13.21 1.35 -1.49
C TYR A 306 -13.64 0.61 -2.76
N ALA A 307 -14.40 -0.49 -2.60
CA ALA A 307 -14.86 -1.32 -3.72
C ALA A 307 -15.88 -0.60 -4.60
N VAL A 308 -16.68 0.28 -3.99
CA VAL A 308 -17.63 1.15 -4.69
C VAL A 308 -17.37 2.58 -4.25
N PRO A 309 -16.32 3.21 -4.75
CA PRO A 309 -16.00 4.58 -4.39
C PRO A 309 -17.15 5.48 -4.82
N ARG A 310 -17.57 6.36 -3.92
CA ARG A 310 -18.57 7.37 -4.23
C ARG A 310 -17.99 8.36 -5.24
N ARG A 311 -18.84 8.82 -6.13
CA ARG A 311 -18.48 9.82 -7.15
C ARG A 311 -19.24 11.10 -6.91
N ALA A 312 -18.61 12.19 -7.27
CA ALA A 312 -19.29 13.46 -7.50
C ALA A 312 -19.38 13.66 -9.03
N THR A 313 -20.50 14.15 -9.49
CA THR A 313 -20.74 14.42 -10.92
C THR A 313 -21.23 15.85 -11.12
N ILE A 314 -20.84 16.45 -12.23
CA ILE A 314 -21.32 17.75 -12.66
C ILE A 314 -22.60 17.51 -13.46
N SER A 315 -23.76 17.83 -12.87
CA SER A 315 -25.06 17.62 -13.48
C SER A 315 -25.43 18.73 -14.49
N ARG A 316 -25.01 19.96 -14.19
CA ARG A 316 -25.32 21.13 -15.04
C ARG A 316 -24.21 22.18 -14.93
N ILE A 317 -23.99 22.91 -16.03
CA ILE A 317 -23.03 24.01 -16.12
C ILE A 317 -23.75 25.24 -16.61
N GLU A 318 -23.62 26.33 -15.88
CA GLU A 318 -24.10 27.66 -16.30
C GLU A 318 -22.90 28.55 -16.64
N MET A 319 -22.99 29.13 -17.82
CA MET A 319 -22.06 30.19 -18.24
C MET A 319 -22.43 31.48 -17.52
N ARG A 320 -21.44 32.12 -16.94
CA ARG A 320 -21.56 33.44 -16.30
C ARG A 320 -20.70 34.45 -17.05
N LYS A 321 -20.99 35.75 -16.90
CA LYS A 321 -20.21 36.80 -17.56
C LYS A 321 -18.71 36.68 -17.26
N GLU A 322 -18.35 36.26 -16.06
CA GLU A 322 -16.98 36.22 -15.57
C GLU A 322 -16.51 34.80 -15.21
N GLY A 323 -17.18 33.75 -15.74
CA GLY A 323 -16.77 32.37 -15.47
C GLY A 323 -17.85 31.33 -15.60
N LEU A 324 -17.80 30.30 -14.75
CA LEU A 324 -18.69 29.15 -14.78
C LEU A 324 -19.26 28.88 -13.40
N ARG A 325 -20.52 28.42 -13.38
CA ARG A 325 -21.17 27.84 -12.20
C ARG A 325 -21.49 26.39 -12.48
N LEU A 326 -21.02 25.49 -11.62
CA LEU A 326 -21.17 24.06 -11.78
C LEU A 326 -22.13 23.53 -10.71
N PHE A 327 -23.18 22.83 -11.13
CA PHE A 327 -24.11 22.14 -10.23
C PHE A 327 -23.62 20.71 -10.06
N VAL A 328 -23.64 20.24 -8.83
CA VAL A 328 -23.02 18.97 -8.44
C VAL A 328 -24.06 18.02 -7.87
N GLU A 329 -23.93 16.76 -8.25
CA GLU A 329 -24.62 15.62 -7.63
C GLU A 329 -23.61 14.70 -6.99
N ILE A 330 -23.95 14.15 -5.82
CA ILE A 330 -23.14 13.18 -5.08
C ILE A 330 -23.81 11.82 -5.14
N GLU A 331 -23.04 10.80 -5.47
CA GLU A 331 -23.50 9.42 -5.39
C GLU A 331 -23.61 8.99 -3.92
N LYS A 332 -24.78 8.54 -3.53
CA LYS A 332 -25.07 7.93 -2.24
C LYS A 332 -25.31 6.44 -2.42
N ARG A 333 -24.69 5.67 -1.57
CA ARG A 333 -24.87 4.22 -1.57
C ARG A 333 -25.92 3.85 -0.54
N GLU A 334 -27.05 3.33 -0.99
CA GLU A 334 -28.10 2.76 -0.16
C GLU A 334 -27.94 1.25 -0.10
N LYS A 335 -27.76 0.71 1.10
CA LYS A 335 -27.65 -0.73 1.31
C LYS A 335 -29.05 -1.30 1.53
N PHE A 336 -29.40 -2.29 0.73
CA PHE A 336 -30.64 -3.04 0.93
C PHE A 336 -30.29 -4.54 1.01
N MET A 337 -30.41 -5.11 2.21
CA MET A 337 -30.05 -6.50 2.50
C MET A 337 -28.64 -6.89 1.98
N ARG A 338 -28.57 -7.65 0.86
CA ARG A 338 -27.33 -8.11 0.23
C ARG A 338 -26.98 -7.34 -1.07
N SER A 339 -27.74 -6.31 -1.39
CA SER A 339 -27.53 -5.50 -2.57
C SER A 339 -27.30 -4.03 -2.22
N TYR A 340 -26.72 -3.29 -3.17
CA TYR A 340 -26.52 -1.85 -3.06
C TYR A 340 -27.25 -1.17 -4.21
N LYS A 341 -27.86 -0.01 -3.90
CA LYS A 341 -28.37 0.92 -4.89
C LYS A 341 -27.54 2.19 -4.83
N ILE A 342 -27.09 2.66 -5.98
CA ILE A 342 -26.43 3.97 -6.09
C ILE A 342 -27.51 4.98 -6.49
N VAL A 343 -27.71 5.98 -5.63
CA VAL A 343 -28.63 7.09 -5.87
C VAL A 343 -27.81 8.36 -6.00
N ARG A 344 -28.20 9.26 -6.92
CA ARG A 344 -27.57 10.57 -7.07
C ARG A 344 -28.45 11.62 -6.42
N GLU A 345 -27.86 12.41 -5.56
CA GLU A 345 -28.55 13.51 -4.86
C GLU A 345 -27.84 14.83 -5.19
N PRO A 346 -28.60 15.89 -5.52
CA PRO A 346 -28.01 17.22 -5.69
C PRO A 346 -27.34 17.69 -4.40
N LEU A 347 -26.14 18.26 -4.54
CA LEU A 347 -25.47 18.90 -3.40
C LEU A 347 -26.20 20.21 -3.06
N ARG A 348 -26.79 20.29 -1.86
CA ARG A 348 -27.61 21.42 -1.43
C ARG A 348 -26.91 22.35 -0.44
N GLY A 349 -25.62 22.24 -0.27
CA GLY A 349 -24.82 23.08 0.62
C GLY A 349 -23.45 22.48 0.87
N ALA A 350 -22.50 23.32 1.28
CA ALA A 350 -21.13 22.93 1.58
C ALA A 350 -21.06 21.96 2.77
N ASP A 351 -21.98 22.10 3.74
CA ASP A 351 -22.07 21.28 4.96
C ASP A 351 -23.13 20.15 4.82
N SER A 352 -23.49 19.79 3.58
CA SER A 352 -24.52 18.78 3.32
C SER A 352 -24.12 17.40 3.90
N ASP A 353 -25.07 16.74 4.55
CA ASP A 353 -24.95 15.34 4.99
C ASP A 353 -24.58 14.39 3.83
N ALA A 354 -24.88 14.80 2.58
CA ALA A 354 -24.48 14.07 1.38
C ALA A 354 -22.96 13.94 1.25
N LEU A 355 -22.19 14.90 1.77
CA LEU A 355 -20.72 14.81 1.80
C LEU A 355 -20.24 13.87 2.91
N ALA A 356 -20.98 13.72 4.00
CA ALA A 356 -20.62 12.87 5.15
C ALA A 356 -19.17 13.12 5.61
N GLY A 357 -18.77 14.38 5.70
CA GLY A 357 -17.41 14.79 6.10
C GLY A 357 -16.33 14.58 5.05
N GLN A 358 -16.69 14.21 3.81
CA GLN A 358 -15.73 14.03 2.71
C GLN A 358 -15.43 15.36 2.02
N ALA A 359 -14.16 15.57 1.66
CA ALA A 359 -13.75 16.75 0.91
C ALA A 359 -14.18 16.63 -0.56
N LEU A 360 -14.77 17.69 -1.10
CA LEU A 360 -15.12 17.81 -2.51
C LEU A 360 -14.22 18.87 -3.14
N GLU A 361 -13.52 18.48 -4.20
CA GLU A 361 -12.58 19.35 -4.91
C GLU A 361 -12.98 19.49 -6.38
N CYS A 362 -12.91 20.73 -6.88
CA CYS A 362 -13.04 21.04 -8.29
C CYS A 362 -11.75 21.67 -8.79
N ARG A 363 -11.13 21.10 -9.82
CA ARG A 363 -9.96 21.69 -10.49
C ARG A 363 -10.30 22.02 -11.93
N TYR A 364 -9.63 23.03 -12.49
CA TYR A 364 -9.83 23.40 -13.87
C TYR A 364 -8.55 23.80 -14.58
N LEU A 365 -8.54 23.62 -15.89
CA LEU A 365 -7.54 24.08 -16.83
C LEU A 365 -8.24 24.87 -17.94
N VAL A 366 -7.67 26.01 -18.32
CA VAL A 366 -8.12 26.77 -19.48
C VAL A 366 -7.06 26.65 -20.58
N VAL A 367 -7.46 26.10 -21.73
CA VAL A 367 -6.60 25.85 -22.86
C VAL A 367 -7.02 26.75 -24.01
N ALA A 368 -6.10 27.48 -24.61
CA ALA A 368 -6.35 28.29 -25.78
C ALA A 368 -6.41 27.44 -27.06
N ALA A 369 -6.83 28.04 -28.19
CA ALA A 369 -6.93 27.37 -29.47
C ALA A 369 -5.58 26.80 -29.98
N ASP A 370 -4.46 27.37 -29.55
CA ASP A 370 -3.09 26.93 -29.84
C ASP A 370 -2.64 25.73 -28.98
N GLY A 371 -3.53 25.16 -28.16
CA GLY A 371 -3.25 24.03 -27.25
C GLY A 371 -2.50 24.42 -25.97
N LYS A 372 -2.12 25.67 -25.79
CA LYS A 372 -1.40 26.11 -24.58
C LYS A 372 -2.34 26.34 -23.41
N VAL A 373 -1.94 25.88 -22.24
CA VAL A 373 -2.63 26.17 -20.99
C VAL A 373 -2.40 27.65 -20.66
N ARG A 374 -3.49 28.40 -20.49
CA ARG A 374 -3.46 29.82 -20.11
C ARG A 374 -3.71 30.06 -18.63
N LEU A 375 -4.52 29.19 -18.04
CA LEU A 375 -4.89 29.30 -16.63
C LEU A 375 -5.14 27.90 -16.06
N ALA A 376 -4.74 27.68 -14.82
CA ALA A 376 -5.06 26.52 -14.02
C ALA A 376 -5.47 26.98 -12.62
N GLY A 377 -6.42 26.29 -12.00
CA GLY A 377 -6.84 26.64 -10.65
C GLY A 377 -7.87 25.69 -10.06
N GLN A 378 -8.40 26.11 -8.92
CA GLN A 378 -9.45 25.38 -8.22
C GLN A 378 -10.74 26.20 -8.24
N GLY A 379 -11.86 25.51 -8.46
CA GLY A 379 -13.20 26.06 -8.27
C GLY A 379 -13.49 26.23 -6.79
N ARG A 380 -14.26 27.24 -6.44
CA ARG A 380 -14.67 27.54 -5.07
C ARG A 380 -16.06 26.95 -4.82
N LEU A 381 -16.17 26.08 -3.82
CA LEU A 381 -17.46 25.58 -3.34
C LEU A 381 -18.23 26.75 -2.68
N GLN A 382 -19.48 26.94 -3.09
CA GLN A 382 -20.39 27.95 -2.60
C GLN A 382 -21.30 27.38 -1.51
N GLU A 383 -21.90 28.24 -0.69
CA GLU A 383 -22.82 27.86 0.37
C GLU A 383 -24.04 27.06 -0.16
N ASP A 384 -24.45 27.30 -1.40
CA ASP A 384 -25.57 26.59 -2.03
C ASP A 384 -25.18 25.22 -2.65
N GLY A 385 -23.94 24.76 -2.45
CA GLY A 385 -23.46 23.48 -2.97
C GLY A 385 -22.99 23.50 -4.43
N THR A 386 -22.95 24.67 -5.08
CA THR A 386 -22.39 24.81 -6.43
C THR A 386 -20.90 25.17 -6.39
N PHE A 387 -20.17 24.93 -7.47
CA PHE A 387 -18.83 25.46 -7.65
C PHE A 387 -18.83 26.67 -8.55
N ALA A 388 -18.10 27.70 -8.14
CA ALA A 388 -17.78 28.85 -8.97
C ALA A 388 -16.35 28.75 -9.50
N ILE A 389 -16.18 28.89 -10.81
CA ILE A 389 -14.91 29.08 -11.49
C ILE A 389 -14.87 30.51 -12.01
N ASP A 390 -14.04 31.33 -11.41
CA ASP A 390 -13.85 32.72 -11.78
C ASP A 390 -12.75 32.84 -12.85
N LEU A 391 -13.14 33.34 -14.02
CA LEU A 391 -12.30 33.59 -15.17
C LEU A 391 -12.24 35.09 -15.57
N GLY A 392 -12.97 35.95 -14.83
CA GLY A 392 -13.09 37.38 -15.12
C GLY A 392 -11.74 38.10 -15.13
N GLY A 393 -11.47 38.85 -16.16
CA GLY A 393 -10.23 39.64 -16.31
C GLY A 393 -8.93 38.82 -16.43
N LYS A 394 -9.01 37.48 -16.38
CA LYS A 394 -7.84 36.59 -16.44
C LYS A 394 -7.49 36.10 -17.82
N LEU A 395 -8.39 36.30 -18.79
CA LEU A 395 -8.25 35.82 -20.17
C LEU A 395 -8.49 36.99 -21.13
N GLY A 396 -7.64 37.10 -22.14
CA GLY A 396 -7.84 38.03 -23.24
C GLY A 396 -8.97 37.59 -24.19
N PRO A 397 -9.42 38.44 -25.13
CA PRO A 397 -10.40 38.06 -26.13
C PRO A 397 -9.97 36.80 -26.90
N GLY A 398 -10.89 35.84 -27.09
CA GLY A 398 -10.56 34.60 -27.80
C GLY A 398 -11.48 33.43 -27.48
N GLN A 399 -11.17 32.30 -28.09
CA GLN A 399 -11.83 31.04 -27.82
C GLN A 399 -10.94 30.15 -26.96
N TYR A 400 -11.53 29.55 -25.95
CA TYR A 400 -10.86 28.70 -24.98
C TYR A 400 -11.64 27.39 -24.77
N THR A 401 -10.94 26.35 -24.37
CA THR A 401 -11.53 25.16 -23.81
C THR A 401 -11.26 25.14 -22.31
N VAL A 402 -12.29 25.08 -21.50
CA VAL A 402 -12.17 24.88 -20.06
C VAL A 402 -12.40 23.40 -19.76
N LEU A 403 -11.39 22.76 -19.22
CA LEU A 403 -11.48 21.40 -18.67
C LEU A 403 -11.73 21.53 -17.18
N THR A 404 -12.83 20.96 -16.69
CA THR A 404 -13.12 20.92 -15.27
C THR A 404 -13.10 19.48 -14.78
N THR A 405 -12.60 19.27 -13.60
CA THR A 405 -12.48 17.94 -12.98
C THR A 405 -13.01 18.01 -11.57
N LEU A 406 -13.90 17.09 -11.24
CA LEU A 406 -14.51 17.00 -9.91
C LEU A 406 -14.06 15.72 -9.21
N TYR A 407 -13.57 15.85 -7.99
CA TYR A 407 -13.10 14.75 -7.15
C TYR A 407 -13.86 14.74 -5.83
N LEU A 408 -14.19 13.55 -5.35
CA LEU A 408 -14.68 13.36 -4.00
C LEU A 408 -13.61 12.61 -3.19
N ASN A 409 -13.20 13.22 -2.08
CA ASN A 409 -12.21 12.66 -1.14
C ASN A 409 -10.88 12.24 -1.78
N GLY A 410 -10.37 13.05 -2.73
CA GLY A 410 -9.12 12.78 -3.44
C GLY A 410 -9.16 11.60 -4.42
N ASN A 411 -10.34 11.06 -4.74
CA ASN A 411 -10.49 9.97 -5.70
C ASN A 411 -10.18 10.44 -7.13
N THR A 412 -8.93 10.30 -7.54
CA THR A 412 -8.44 10.66 -8.90
C THR A 412 -8.61 9.52 -9.91
N VAL A 413 -9.00 8.32 -9.48
CA VAL A 413 -9.15 7.15 -10.37
C VAL A 413 -10.37 7.29 -11.27
N ASN A 414 -11.43 7.92 -10.78
CA ASN A 414 -12.69 8.03 -11.51
C ASN A 414 -13.33 9.43 -11.34
N PRO A 415 -12.63 10.50 -11.73
CA PRO A 415 -13.14 11.87 -11.63
C PRO A 415 -14.23 12.11 -12.68
N ASP A 416 -15.12 13.07 -12.45
CA ASP A 416 -15.97 13.60 -13.51
C ASP A 416 -15.22 14.72 -14.24
N ILE A 417 -14.97 14.52 -15.54
CA ILE A 417 -14.24 15.47 -16.37
C ILE A 417 -15.22 16.07 -17.38
N ARG A 418 -15.30 17.41 -17.41
CA ARG A 418 -16.12 18.13 -18.40
C ARG A 418 -15.25 19.02 -19.25
N ARG A 419 -15.56 19.05 -20.54
CA ARG A 419 -14.95 19.92 -21.52
C ARG A 419 -15.97 20.97 -21.95
N ILE A 420 -15.64 22.25 -21.78
CA ILE A 420 -16.55 23.38 -21.98
C ILE A 420 -15.88 24.37 -22.94
N SER A 421 -16.59 24.73 -23.98
CA SER A 421 -16.15 25.85 -24.85
C SER A 421 -16.47 27.17 -24.18
N TYR A 422 -15.48 28.04 -24.03
CA TYR A 422 -15.60 29.35 -23.38
C TYR A 422 -15.08 30.44 -24.31
N ARG A 423 -15.87 31.49 -24.51
CA ARG A 423 -15.50 32.62 -25.38
C ARG A 423 -15.45 33.90 -24.56
N VAL A 424 -14.34 34.62 -24.71
CA VAL A 424 -14.20 36.00 -24.22
C VAL A 424 -14.38 36.95 -25.39
N ALA A 425 -15.38 37.84 -25.30
CA ALA A 425 -15.64 38.82 -26.32
C ALA A 425 -14.55 39.93 -26.33
N ALA A 426 -14.27 40.49 -27.50
CA ALA A 426 -13.45 41.70 -27.58
C ALA A 426 -14.26 42.88 -27.02
N GLY A 427 -13.76 43.51 -25.96
CA GLY A 427 -14.35 44.75 -25.41
C GLY A 427 -15.26 44.57 -24.18
N SER A 428 -15.13 43.49 -23.41
CA SER A 428 -15.76 43.36 -22.08
C SER A 428 -14.84 43.77 -20.95
#